data_e1d3d82e66696c24825da60204ac9770
#
_entry.id   e1d3d82e66696c24825da60204ac9770
#
_cell.length_a   1.000
_cell.length_b   1.000
_cell.length_c   1.000
_cell.angle_alpha   90.00
_cell.angle_beta   90.00
_cell.angle_gamma   90.00
#
_symmetry.space_group_name_H-M   'P 1'
#
loop_
_entity.id
_entity.type
_entity.pdbx_description
1 polymer ?
#
loop_
_entity_poly.entity_id
_entity_poly.type
_entity_poly.pdbx_seq_one_letter_code
_entity_poly.pdbx_strand_id
1 'polypeptide(L)'
;MKNWGIREVLAANLKENRRKLGMTQEELAEKANVSTHYIAMIEICKKYPKPDMLEQIAKALGIEPYKLFNVENDPNEPLERLHQKIITDVKQIVTEAVEKAIDNKYNLK
;
A
#
# COMPACT_ATOMS: atom_id res chain seq x y z
N MET A 1 6.03 18.56 12.87
CA MET A 1 4.95 17.78 12.29
C MET A 1 4.88 18.02 10.79
N LYS A 2 4.89 16.97 10.02
CA LYS A 2 4.90 17.09 8.58
C LYS A 2 3.49 17.26 8.05
N ASN A 3 3.26 18.28 7.26
CA ASN A 3 1.98 18.47 6.59
C ASN A 3 1.90 17.58 5.35
N TRP A 4 0.92 16.72 5.32
CA TRP A 4 0.66 15.90 4.15
C TRP A 4 -0.35 16.59 3.27
N GLY A 5 0.13 17.08 2.13
CA GLY A 5 -0.74 17.61 1.11
C GLY A 5 -1.38 16.49 0.30
N ILE A 6 -2.36 16.85 -0.51
CA ILE A 6 -3.10 15.88 -1.31
C ILE A 6 -2.19 15.15 -2.32
N ARG A 7 -1.16 15.82 -2.82
CA ARG A 7 -0.20 15.22 -3.75
C ARG A 7 0.61 14.13 -3.09
N GLU A 8 1.07 14.38 -1.87
CA GLU A 8 1.87 13.44 -1.09
C GLU A 8 1.05 12.21 -0.72
N VAL A 9 -0.21 12.42 -0.32
CA VAL A 9 -1.12 11.32 0.00
C VAL A 9 -1.36 10.45 -1.24
N LEU A 10 -1.65 11.08 -2.35
CA LEU A 10 -1.88 10.36 -3.61
C LEU A 10 -0.64 9.58 -4.03
N ALA A 11 0.53 10.23 -4.00
CA ALA A 11 1.78 9.59 -4.39
C ALA A 11 2.08 8.36 -3.53
N ALA A 12 1.93 8.50 -2.23
CA ALA A 12 2.19 7.40 -1.29
C ALA A 12 1.23 6.24 -1.51
N ASN A 13 -0.06 6.53 -1.66
CA ASN A 13 -1.06 5.48 -1.84
C ASN A 13 -0.95 4.79 -3.19
N LEU A 14 -0.65 5.53 -4.24
CA LEU A 14 -0.46 4.95 -5.56
C LEU A 14 0.70 3.97 -5.53
N LYS A 15 1.83 4.40 -4.98
CA LYS A 15 3.04 3.59 -4.88
C LYS A 15 2.80 2.34 -4.02
N GLU A 16 2.15 2.50 -2.88
CA GLU A 16 1.85 1.40 -1.98
C GLU A 16 0.95 0.36 -2.63
N ASN A 17 -0.14 0.80 -3.26
CA ASN A 17 -1.06 -0.12 -3.93
C ASN A 17 -0.40 -0.82 -5.11
N ARG A 18 0.44 -0.10 -5.85
CA ARG A 18 1.21 -0.68 -6.95
C ARG A 18 2.13 -1.79 -6.44
N ARG A 19 2.85 -1.50 -5.36
CA ARG A 19 3.79 -2.46 -4.75
C ARG A 19 3.10 -3.69 -4.18
N LYS A 20 1.94 -3.49 -3.57
CA LYS A 20 1.15 -4.61 -3.05
C LYS A 20 0.75 -5.60 -4.13
N LEU A 21 0.55 -5.10 -5.35
CA LEU A 21 0.22 -5.95 -6.49
C LEU A 21 1.45 -6.51 -7.20
N GLY A 22 2.64 -6.14 -6.73
CA GLY A 22 3.88 -6.57 -7.37
C GLY A 22 4.11 -5.95 -8.74
N MET A 23 3.50 -4.80 -9.00
CA MET A 23 3.63 -4.12 -10.29
C MET A 23 4.79 -3.16 -10.33
N THR A 24 5.47 -3.08 -11.50
CA THR A 24 6.41 -2.01 -11.78
C THR A 24 5.63 -0.78 -12.21
N GLN A 25 6.31 0.37 -12.26
CA GLN A 25 5.69 1.59 -12.79
C GLN A 25 5.25 1.39 -14.25
N GLU A 26 6.05 0.66 -15.01
CA GLU A 26 5.75 0.37 -16.41
C GLU A 26 4.49 -0.48 -16.56
N GLU A 27 4.36 -1.51 -15.72
CA GLU A 27 3.18 -2.37 -15.74
C GLU A 27 1.90 -1.61 -15.37
N LEU A 28 1.98 -0.76 -14.36
CA LEU A 28 0.83 0.06 -13.99
C LEU A 28 0.48 1.04 -15.10
N ALA A 29 1.49 1.67 -15.69
CA ALA A 29 1.29 2.63 -16.79
C ALA A 29 0.58 1.96 -17.96
N GLU A 30 1.01 0.77 -18.34
CA GLU A 30 0.40 0.00 -19.41
C GLU A 30 -1.07 -0.31 -19.08
N LYS A 31 -1.35 -0.77 -17.89
CA LYS A 31 -2.70 -1.08 -17.44
C LYS A 31 -3.62 0.14 -17.40
N ALA A 32 -3.07 1.27 -17.00
CA ALA A 32 -3.82 2.53 -16.91
C ALA A 32 -3.86 3.29 -18.24
N ASN A 33 -3.18 2.76 -19.26
CA ASN A 33 -3.09 3.38 -20.58
C ASN A 33 -2.48 4.79 -20.53
N VAL A 34 -1.40 4.93 -19.78
CA VAL A 34 -0.62 6.18 -19.66
C VAL A 34 0.86 5.83 -19.82
N SER A 35 1.70 6.86 -19.87
CA SER A 35 3.14 6.64 -19.98
C SER A 35 3.76 6.26 -18.63
N THR A 36 4.86 5.53 -18.68
CA THR A 36 5.63 5.20 -17.47
C THR A 36 6.11 6.49 -16.79
N HIS A 37 6.53 7.46 -17.59
CA HIS A 37 6.96 8.76 -17.09
C HIS A 37 5.86 9.46 -16.29
N TYR A 38 4.61 9.35 -16.74
CA TYR A 38 3.46 9.95 -16.07
C TYR A 38 3.30 9.35 -14.65
N ILE A 39 3.34 8.03 -14.56
CA ILE A 39 3.25 7.34 -13.25
C ILE A 39 4.42 7.77 -12.35
N ALA A 40 5.64 7.77 -12.90
CA ALA A 40 6.82 8.17 -12.14
C ALA A 40 6.70 9.60 -11.60
N MET A 41 6.20 10.52 -12.42
CA MET A 41 6.02 11.91 -12.00
C MET A 41 4.98 12.08 -10.90
N ILE A 42 3.91 11.29 -10.94
CA ILE A 42 2.92 11.29 -9.86
C ILE A 42 3.54 10.78 -8.56
N GLU A 43 4.30 9.71 -8.64
CA GLU A 43 4.90 9.09 -7.44
C GLU A 43 5.94 9.97 -6.75
N ILE A 44 6.53 10.91 -7.47
CA ILE A 44 7.47 11.88 -6.88
C ILE A 44 6.85 13.26 -6.66
N CYS A 45 5.52 13.34 -6.71
CA CYS A 45 4.76 14.57 -6.46
C CYS A 45 5.01 15.70 -7.46
N LYS A 46 5.50 15.38 -8.66
CA LYS A 46 5.76 16.36 -9.71
C LYS A 46 4.55 16.58 -10.61
N LYS A 47 3.59 15.67 -10.57
CA LYS A 47 2.36 15.76 -11.34
C LYS A 47 1.18 15.34 -10.51
N TYR A 48 0.03 15.96 -10.81
CA TYR A 48 -1.23 15.59 -10.20
C TYR A 48 -2.20 15.23 -11.32
N PRO A 49 -2.75 14.02 -11.34
CA PRO A 49 -3.64 13.59 -12.42
C PRO A 49 -5.01 14.26 -12.35
N LYS A 50 -5.62 14.42 -13.50
CA LYS A 50 -7.00 14.89 -13.60
C LYS A 50 -7.94 13.80 -13.09
N PRO A 51 -9.18 14.16 -12.72
CA PRO A 51 -10.13 13.16 -12.17
C PRO A 51 -10.30 11.92 -13.06
N ASP A 52 -10.36 12.08 -14.37
CA ASP A 52 -10.49 10.94 -15.27
C ASP A 52 -9.29 10.01 -15.19
N MET A 53 -8.10 10.58 -15.05
CA MET A 53 -6.87 9.80 -14.92
C MET A 53 -6.82 9.10 -13.58
N LEU A 54 -7.31 9.74 -12.51
CA LEU A 54 -7.41 9.12 -11.19
C LEU A 54 -8.28 7.87 -11.25
N GLU A 55 -9.41 7.95 -11.94
CA GLU A 55 -10.29 6.80 -12.12
C GLU A 55 -9.61 5.68 -12.91
N GLN A 56 -8.89 6.01 -13.97
CA GLN A 56 -8.17 5.02 -14.77
C GLN A 56 -7.08 4.32 -13.96
N ILE A 57 -6.34 5.08 -13.18
CA ILE A 57 -5.28 4.54 -12.32
C ILE A 57 -5.88 3.65 -11.24
N ALA A 58 -6.94 4.10 -10.59
CA ALA A 58 -7.62 3.31 -9.56
C ALA A 58 -8.14 1.99 -10.14
N LYS A 59 -8.73 2.04 -11.32
CA LYS A 59 -9.24 0.85 -12.00
C LYS A 59 -8.10 -0.12 -12.32
N ALA A 60 -6.98 0.40 -12.79
CA ALA A 60 -5.79 -0.42 -13.08
C ALA A 60 -5.25 -1.08 -11.82
N LEU A 61 -5.40 -0.44 -10.67
CA LEU A 61 -4.99 -0.98 -9.38
C LEU A 61 -6.06 -1.87 -8.75
N GLY A 62 -7.26 -1.92 -9.32
CA GLY A 62 -8.36 -2.71 -8.77
C GLY A 62 -8.91 -2.17 -7.46
N ILE A 63 -8.84 -0.86 -7.25
CA ILE A 63 -9.32 -0.21 -6.02
C ILE A 63 -10.31 0.89 -6.33
N GLU A 64 -11.11 1.23 -5.34
CA GLU A 64 -11.99 2.39 -5.45
C GLU A 64 -11.16 3.67 -5.47
N PRO A 65 -11.52 4.69 -6.28
CA PRO A 65 -10.71 5.91 -6.39
C PRO A 65 -10.43 6.61 -5.06
N TYR A 66 -11.38 6.59 -4.11
CA TYR A 66 -11.18 7.24 -2.83
C TYR A 66 -10.03 6.64 -2.03
N LYS A 67 -9.69 5.38 -2.28
CA LYS A 67 -8.59 4.72 -1.58
C LYS A 67 -7.22 5.29 -1.93
N LEU A 68 -7.13 6.03 -3.03
CA LEU A 68 -5.92 6.76 -3.38
C LEU A 68 -5.66 7.94 -2.43
N PHE A 69 -6.66 8.32 -1.64
CA PHE A 69 -6.56 9.42 -0.69
C PHE A 69 -6.68 8.99 0.75
N ASN A 70 -6.58 7.69 1.00
CA ASN A 70 -6.64 7.13 2.34
C ASN A 70 -5.32 7.41 3.06
N VAL A 71 -5.39 7.87 4.31
CA VAL A 71 -4.22 8.24 5.09
C VAL A 71 -3.63 7.09 5.93
N GLU A 72 -4.00 5.86 5.63
CA GLU A 72 -3.47 4.69 6.34
C GLU A 72 -1.94 4.57 6.24
N ASN A 73 -1.37 5.11 5.16
CA ASN A 73 0.07 5.05 4.94
C ASN A 73 0.79 6.34 5.35
N ASP A 74 0.13 7.19 6.13
CA ASP A 74 0.71 8.42 6.65
C ASP A 74 1.89 8.07 7.57
N PRO A 75 3.09 8.63 7.32
CA PRO A 75 4.22 8.41 8.23
C PRO A 75 3.99 8.99 9.62
N ASN A 76 2.98 9.85 9.77
CA ASN A 76 2.57 10.37 11.07
C ASN A 76 1.41 9.56 11.66
N GLU A 77 1.30 8.30 11.26
CA GLU A 77 0.27 7.39 11.73
C GLU A 77 0.19 7.39 13.26
N PRO A 78 -1.02 7.41 13.83
CA PRO A 78 -1.17 7.39 15.28
C PRO A 78 -0.43 6.25 15.93
N LEU A 79 0.22 6.54 17.04
CA LEU A 79 0.98 5.55 17.80
C LEU A 79 0.15 4.32 18.14
N GLU A 80 -1.12 4.52 18.43
CA GLU A 80 -2.05 3.45 18.77
C GLU A 80 -2.22 2.45 17.62
N ARG A 81 -2.32 2.94 16.39
CA ARG A 81 -2.45 2.07 15.22
C ARG A 81 -1.17 1.27 14.99
N LEU A 82 -0.02 1.92 15.12
CA LEU A 82 1.26 1.24 15.01
C LEU A 82 1.40 0.19 16.11
N HIS A 83 0.98 0.52 17.32
CA HIS A 83 0.99 -0.39 18.46
C HIS A 83 0.14 -1.63 18.16
N GLN A 84 -1.09 -1.44 17.66
CA GLN A 84 -1.97 -2.54 17.31
C GLN A 84 -1.38 -3.44 16.22
N LYS A 85 -0.72 -2.84 15.25
CA LYS A 85 -0.06 -3.60 14.20
C LYS A 85 1.06 -4.47 14.75
N ILE A 86 1.87 -3.91 15.64
CA ILE A 86 2.96 -4.65 16.28
C ILE A 86 2.40 -5.81 17.10
N ILE A 87 1.35 -5.56 17.87
CA ILE A 87 0.70 -6.60 18.68
C ILE A 87 0.19 -7.73 17.80
N THR A 88 -0.46 -7.40 16.68
CA THR A 88 -0.99 -8.39 15.76
C THR A 88 0.13 -9.25 15.18
N ASP A 89 1.22 -8.62 14.76
CA ASP A 89 2.36 -9.32 14.18
C ASP A 89 3.01 -10.26 15.21
N VAL A 90 3.18 -9.78 16.44
CA VAL A 90 3.76 -10.59 17.53
C VAL A 90 2.86 -11.79 17.85
N LYS A 91 1.54 -11.58 17.93
CA LYS A 91 0.60 -12.67 18.18
C LYS A 91 0.70 -13.75 17.10
N GLN A 92 0.81 -13.35 15.85
CA GLN A 92 0.93 -14.30 14.75
C GLN A 92 2.22 -15.11 14.86
N ILE A 93 3.34 -14.45 15.14
CA ILE A 93 4.64 -15.12 15.30
C ILE A 93 4.59 -16.12 16.44
N VAL A 94 4.00 -15.74 17.58
CA VAL A 94 3.88 -16.62 18.75
C VAL A 94 2.99 -17.81 18.43
N THR A 95 1.86 -17.58 17.76
CA THR A 95 0.94 -18.65 17.38
C THR A 95 1.62 -19.68 16.49
N GLU A 96 2.34 -19.21 15.47
CA GLU A 96 3.08 -20.11 14.58
C GLU A 96 4.14 -20.90 15.31
N ALA A 97 4.86 -20.27 16.23
CA ALA A 97 5.89 -20.94 17.02
C ALA A 97 5.30 -22.02 17.91
N VAL A 98 4.16 -21.74 18.55
CA VAL A 98 3.47 -22.72 19.41
C VAL A 98 2.98 -23.91 18.58
N GLU A 99 2.35 -23.66 17.44
CA GLU A 99 1.87 -24.73 16.56
C GLU A 99 3.00 -25.63 16.12
N LYS A 100 4.11 -25.02 15.72
CA LYS A 100 5.30 -25.77 15.28
C LYS A 100 5.88 -26.61 16.41
N ALA A 101 5.92 -26.07 17.61
CA ALA A 101 6.42 -26.79 18.79
C ALA A 101 5.54 -27.98 19.11
N ILE A 102 4.22 -27.83 19.03
CA ILE A 102 3.26 -28.91 19.26
C ILE A 102 3.44 -30.02 18.21
N ASP A 103 3.53 -29.64 16.94
CA ASP A 103 3.73 -30.62 15.86
C ASP A 103 5.02 -31.42 16.05
N ASN A 104 6.10 -30.75 16.42
CA ASN A 104 7.38 -31.41 16.64
C ASN A 104 7.34 -32.35 17.85
N LYS A 105 6.74 -31.91 18.95
CA LYS A 105 6.70 -32.67 20.20
C LYS A 105 5.80 -33.91 20.10
N TYR A 106 4.65 -33.75 19.47
CA TYR A 106 3.65 -34.81 19.41
C TYR A 106 3.61 -35.55 18.08
N ASN A 107 4.50 -35.18 17.15
CA ASN A 107 4.61 -35.81 15.82
C ASN A 107 3.27 -35.85 15.07
N LEU A 108 2.54 -34.75 15.15
CA LEU A 108 1.26 -34.62 14.43
C LEU A 108 1.51 -34.32 12.97
N LYS A 109 0.96 -35.15 12.10
CA LYS A 109 1.07 -34.96 10.65
C LYS A 109 -0.27 -35.05 9.99
#